data_d12e5fc58cb8cd2568f621dc7b3eb5a1
#
_entry.id   d12e5fc58cb8cd2568f621dc7b3eb5a1
#
_cell.length_a   1.000
_cell.length_b   1.000
_cell.length_c   1.000
_cell.angle_alpha   90.00
_cell.angle_beta   90.00
_cell.angle_gamma   90.00
#
_symmetry.space_group_name_H-M   'P 1'
#
loop_
_entity.id
_entity.type
_entity.pdbx_description
1 polymer ?
#
loop_
_entity_poly.entity_id
_entity_poly.type
_entity_poly.pdbx_seq_one_letter_code
_entity_poly.pdbx_strand_id
1 'polypeptide(L)'
;FWDLFAKGERPPMASHSCCRALCDHVRNLTDDQIRAMIQYGGYIGVNFYPRFLSADCKADSVTIAQHIDHICQLGGSDIVGFGSDFDGIEVSPDDVRNPAELPNLLTALRNYGYNDESIERICGGNLKAYFARLK
;
A
#
# COMPACT_ATOMS: atom_id res chain seq x y z
N PHE A 1 -16.59 6.23 1.47
CA PHE A 1 -15.98 4.96 1.03
C PHE A 1 -17.07 4.00 0.50
N TRP A 2 -18.05 3.60 1.30
CA TRP A 2 -19.02 2.56 0.94
C TRP A 2 -19.92 2.92 -0.24
N ASP A 3 -20.21 4.19 -0.46
CA ASP A 3 -20.99 4.66 -1.63
C ASP A 3 -20.31 4.35 -2.97
N LEU A 4 -18.99 4.24 -2.99
CA LEU A 4 -18.22 3.82 -4.17
C LEU A 4 -18.61 2.40 -4.60
N PHE A 5 -18.74 1.48 -3.63
CA PHE A 5 -19.09 0.08 -3.90
C PHE A 5 -20.56 -0.11 -4.22
N ALA A 6 -21.43 0.74 -3.64
CA ALA A 6 -22.87 0.68 -3.92
C ALA A 6 -23.25 1.21 -5.31
N LYS A 7 -22.46 2.12 -5.88
CA LYS A 7 -22.75 2.83 -7.12
C LYS A 7 -21.71 2.62 -8.22
N GLY A 8 -20.56 2.07 -7.88
CA GLY A 8 -19.43 1.90 -8.80
C GLY A 8 -19.54 0.64 -9.64
N GLU A 9 -19.38 0.78 -10.95
CA GLU A 9 -19.34 -0.34 -11.91
C GLU A 9 -17.90 -0.88 -12.13
N ARG A 10 -16.90 -0.20 -11.59
CA ARG A 10 -15.49 -0.52 -11.80
C ARG A 10 -14.77 -0.75 -10.48
N PRO A 11 -13.71 -1.60 -10.46
CA PRO A 11 -12.87 -1.80 -9.29
C PRO A 11 -12.32 -0.46 -8.76
N PRO A 12 -12.41 -0.17 -7.46
CA PRO A 12 -11.92 1.09 -6.89
C PRO A 12 -10.40 1.11 -6.76
N MET A 13 -9.84 2.32 -6.70
CA MET A 13 -8.42 2.54 -6.41
C MET A 13 -8.25 3.41 -5.17
N ALA A 14 -7.47 2.94 -4.21
CA ALA A 14 -6.86 3.75 -3.17
C ALA A 14 -5.40 4.01 -3.57
N SER A 15 -5.16 5.13 -4.27
CA SER A 15 -3.85 5.40 -4.88
C SER A 15 -2.72 5.53 -3.86
N HIS A 16 -3.02 6.02 -2.63
CA HIS A 16 -2.06 6.22 -1.55
C HIS A 16 -2.76 6.18 -0.18
N SER A 17 -2.86 5.00 0.43
CA SER A 17 -3.48 4.78 1.74
C SER A 17 -2.73 3.71 2.53
N CYS A 18 -2.74 3.83 3.87
CA CYS A 18 -2.12 2.87 4.78
C CYS A 18 -3.19 2.07 5.55
N CYS A 19 -2.76 1.24 6.50
CA CYS A 19 -3.62 0.38 7.30
C CYS A 19 -3.94 1.03 8.65
N ARG A 20 -5.23 1.19 8.96
CA ARG A 20 -5.66 1.79 10.23
C ARG A 20 -5.33 0.91 11.44
N ALA A 21 -5.30 -0.39 11.26
CA ALA A 21 -4.92 -1.33 12.31
C ALA A 21 -3.48 -1.11 12.83
N LEU A 22 -2.57 -0.59 11.98
CA LEU A 22 -1.18 -0.31 12.35
C LEU A 22 -0.96 1.14 12.77
N CYS A 23 -1.73 2.08 12.21
CA CYS A 23 -1.68 3.50 12.57
C CYS A 23 -3.10 4.07 12.50
N ASP A 24 -3.71 4.37 13.66
CA ASP A 24 -5.08 4.86 13.76
C ASP A 24 -5.18 6.31 13.28
N HIS A 25 -5.23 6.46 11.96
CA HIS A 25 -5.40 7.75 11.30
C HIS A 25 -6.61 7.69 10.36
N VAL A 26 -7.39 8.77 10.30
CA VAL A 26 -8.64 8.84 9.50
C VAL A 26 -8.45 8.61 8.00
N ARG A 27 -7.26 8.89 7.47
CA ARG A 27 -6.89 8.63 6.07
C ARG A 27 -6.60 7.17 5.77
N ASN A 28 -6.33 6.36 6.82
CA ASN A 28 -5.98 4.96 6.67
C ASN A 28 -7.23 4.08 6.54
N LEU A 29 -7.11 3.02 5.76
CA LEU A 29 -8.17 2.04 5.54
C LEU A 29 -8.31 1.11 6.74
N THR A 30 -9.56 0.84 7.15
CA THR A 30 -9.86 -0.24 8.08
C THR A 30 -9.71 -1.60 7.40
N ASP A 31 -9.57 -2.67 8.18
CA ASP A 31 -9.48 -4.03 7.63
C ASP A 31 -10.72 -4.41 6.80
N ASP A 32 -11.91 -3.96 7.21
CA ASP A 32 -13.14 -4.18 6.42
C ASP A 32 -13.12 -3.44 5.08
N GLN A 33 -12.55 -2.23 5.06
CA GLN A 33 -12.33 -1.48 3.82
C GLN A 33 -11.31 -2.16 2.91
N ILE A 34 -10.21 -2.69 3.48
CA ILE A 34 -9.21 -3.46 2.74
C ILE A 34 -9.82 -4.73 2.16
N ARG A 35 -10.60 -5.49 2.94
CA ARG A 35 -11.32 -6.69 2.46
C ARG A 35 -12.32 -6.36 1.34
N ALA A 36 -13.02 -5.24 1.43
CA ALA A 36 -13.88 -4.77 0.35
C ALA A 36 -13.08 -4.47 -0.92
N MET A 37 -11.93 -3.78 -0.80
CA MET A 37 -11.04 -3.53 -1.95
C MET A 37 -10.59 -4.85 -2.61
N ILE A 38 -10.23 -5.86 -1.80
CA ILE A 38 -9.85 -7.20 -2.28
C ILE A 38 -11.01 -7.85 -3.03
N GLN A 39 -12.19 -7.88 -2.43
CA GLN A 39 -13.38 -8.51 -3.01
C GLN A 39 -13.78 -7.91 -4.36
N TYR A 40 -13.63 -6.61 -4.53
CA TYR A 40 -13.96 -5.90 -5.77
C TYR A 40 -12.79 -5.81 -6.76
N GLY A 41 -11.66 -6.46 -6.48
CA GLY A 41 -10.49 -6.45 -7.36
C GLY A 41 -9.86 -5.07 -7.52
N GLY A 42 -9.92 -4.25 -6.47
CA GLY A 42 -9.37 -2.90 -6.43
C GLY A 42 -7.85 -2.86 -6.46
N TYR A 43 -7.29 -1.69 -6.16
CA TYR A 43 -5.85 -1.50 -5.97
C TYR A 43 -5.60 -0.62 -4.74
N ILE A 44 -4.59 -0.95 -3.95
CA ILE A 44 -4.15 -0.18 -2.79
C ILE A 44 -2.66 0.12 -2.94
N GLY A 45 -2.31 1.39 -3.17
CA GLY A 45 -0.95 1.89 -3.06
C GLY A 45 -0.66 2.30 -1.61
N VAL A 46 0.35 1.73 -0.98
CA VAL A 46 0.74 2.13 0.39
C VAL A 46 1.44 3.48 0.35
N ASN A 47 0.91 4.46 1.10
CA ASN A 47 1.50 5.78 1.23
C ASN A 47 2.77 5.73 2.11
N PHE A 48 3.78 6.56 1.80
CA PHE A 48 5.04 6.60 2.54
C PHE A 48 5.10 7.73 3.58
N TYR A 49 4.04 8.48 3.77
CA TYR A 49 4.01 9.56 4.76
C TYR A 49 4.08 9.03 6.20
N PRO A 50 5.13 9.37 7.00
CA PRO A 50 5.33 8.83 8.34
C PRO A 50 4.13 8.98 9.27
N ARG A 51 3.34 10.06 9.14
CA ARG A 51 2.13 10.28 9.95
C ARG A 51 1.02 9.25 9.69
N PHE A 52 1.04 8.58 8.53
CA PHE A 52 0.07 7.53 8.19
C PHE A 52 0.63 6.14 8.46
N LEU A 53 1.95 6.04 8.63
CA LEU A 53 2.64 4.78 8.86
C LEU A 53 2.81 4.45 10.34
N SER A 54 3.03 5.47 11.19
CA SER A 54 3.31 5.24 12.61
C SER A 54 2.73 6.33 13.51
N ALA A 55 2.26 5.94 14.69
CA ALA A 55 1.66 6.85 15.67
C ALA A 55 2.65 7.89 16.22
N ASP A 56 3.94 7.57 16.26
CA ASP A 56 5.01 8.49 16.67
C ASP A 56 5.59 9.32 15.50
N CYS A 57 5.00 9.16 14.31
CA CYS A 57 5.42 9.82 13.06
C CYS A 57 6.87 9.50 12.65
N LYS A 58 7.41 8.36 13.08
CA LYS A 58 8.71 7.82 12.66
C LYS A 58 8.48 6.61 11.79
N ALA A 59 9.09 6.57 10.63
CA ALA A 59 8.94 5.48 9.69
C ALA A 59 10.21 5.27 8.88
N ASP A 60 10.40 4.03 8.48
CA ASP A 60 11.47 3.55 7.61
C ASP A 60 10.91 2.50 6.62
N SER A 61 11.79 1.90 5.84
CA SER A 61 11.42 0.83 4.90
C SER A 61 10.74 -0.35 5.58
N VAL A 62 11.12 -0.68 6.81
CA VAL A 62 10.48 -1.77 7.59
C VAL A 62 9.05 -1.40 7.94
N THR A 63 8.80 -0.17 8.36
CA THR A 63 7.45 0.33 8.67
C THR A 63 6.54 0.28 7.45
N ILE A 64 7.05 0.66 6.27
CA ILE A 64 6.31 0.54 5.00
C ILE A 64 6.00 -0.93 4.70
N ALA A 65 7.01 -1.81 4.83
CA ALA A 65 6.85 -3.25 4.60
C ALA A 65 5.79 -3.86 5.53
N GLN A 66 5.67 -3.41 6.78
CA GLN A 66 4.63 -3.86 7.72
C GLN A 66 3.21 -3.56 7.19
N HIS A 67 2.98 -2.38 6.63
CA HIS A 67 1.68 -2.04 6.03
C HIS A 67 1.37 -2.88 4.79
N ILE A 68 2.37 -3.13 3.95
CA ILE A 68 2.23 -4.01 2.77
C ILE A 68 1.91 -5.43 3.23
N ASP A 69 2.65 -5.96 4.21
CA ASP A 69 2.43 -7.29 4.76
C ASP A 69 1.03 -7.43 5.37
N HIS A 70 0.56 -6.45 6.13
CA HIS A 70 -0.79 -6.47 6.68
C HIS A 70 -1.87 -6.63 5.60
N ILE A 71 -1.76 -5.91 4.49
CA ILE A 71 -2.69 -6.06 3.35
C ILE A 71 -2.56 -7.45 2.74
N CYS A 72 -1.35 -7.97 2.57
CA CYS A 72 -1.11 -9.32 2.07
C CYS A 72 -1.73 -10.40 2.97
N GLN A 73 -1.59 -10.27 4.30
CA GLN A 73 -2.17 -11.20 5.29
C GLN A 73 -3.71 -11.20 5.26
N LEU A 74 -4.34 -10.09 4.88
CA LEU A 74 -5.78 -10.02 4.66
C LEU A 74 -6.23 -10.65 3.31
N GLY A 75 -5.29 -11.11 2.48
CA GLY A 75 -5.55 -11.71 1.17
C GLY A 75 -5.32 -10.77 -0.01
N GLY A 76 -4.68 -9.60 0.22
CA GLY A 76 -4.51 -8.54 -0.77
C GLY A 76 -3.20 -8.57 -1.57
N SER A 77 -2.51 -9.71 -1.65
CA SER A 77 -1.21 -9.82 -2.36
C SER A 77 -1.27 -9.42 -3.83
N ASP A 78 -2.45 -9.54 -4.47
CA ASP A 78 -2.65 -9.23 -5.89
C ASP A 78 -3.14 -7.80 -6.15
N ILE A 79 -3.37 -7.01 -5.09
CA ILE A 79 -3.92 -5.66 -5.20
C ILE A 79 -3.09 -4.58 -4.51
N VAL A 80 -2.05 -4.96 -3.77
CA VAL A 80 -1.19 -4.03 -3.04
C VAL A 80 0.01 -3.60 -3.90
N GLY A 81 0.44 -2.36 -3.71
CA GLY A 81 1.66 -1.81 -4.32
C GLY A 81 2.10 -0.51 -3.66
N PHE A 82 2.95 0.24 -4.33
CA PHE A 82 3.48 1.51 -3.83
C PHE A 82 2.58 2.68 -4.23
N GLY A 83 2.27 3.53 -3.27
CA GLY A 83 1.59 4.81 -3.44
C GLY A 83 2.38 5.90 -2.71
N SER A 84 3.67 6.01 -3.01
CA SER A 84 4.69 6.73 -2.25
C SER A 84 4.34 8.16 -1.89
N ASP A 85 3.73 8.90 -2.82
CA ASP A 85 3.36 10.30 -2.63
C ASP A 85 4.57 11.23 -2.37
N PHE A 86 5.74 10.93 -2.93
CA PHE A 86 7.00 11.64 -2.66
C PHE A 86 6.92 13.15 -2.81
N ASP A 87 6.18 13.64 -3.80
CA ASP A 87 6.03 15.08 -4.05
C ASP A 87 4.91 15.72 -3.22
N GLY A 88 4.06 14.92 -2.58
CA GLY A 88 2.90 15.37 -1.80
C GLY A 88 3.11 15.31 -0.29
N ILE A 89 4.24 14.78 0.19
CA ILE A 89 4.54 14.62 1.62
C ILE A 89 5.65 15.56 2.07
N GLU A 90 5.50 16.16 3.25
CA GLU A 90 6.46 17.13 3.81
C GLU A 90 7.68 16.43 4.45
N VAL A 91 7.50 15.19 4.92
CA VAL A 91 8.51 14.36 5.58
C VAL A 91 8.47 12.98 4.97
N SER A 92 9.63 12.46 4.60
CA SER A 92 9.79 11.11 4.07
C SER A 92 10.27 10.15 5.16
N PRO A 93 10.12 8.82 4.97
CA PRO A 93 10.74 7.81 5.82
C PRO A 93 12.27 7.96 5.85
N ASP A 94 12.90 7.50 6.93
CA ASP A 94 14.33 7.74 7.22
C ASP A 94 15.27 7.21 6.13
N ASP A 95 14.92 6.09 5.48
CA ASP A 95 15.76 5.38 4.50
C ASP A 95 15.05 5.18 3.14
N VAL A 96 13.87 5.82 2.91
CA VAL A 96 13.13 5.80 1.63
C VAL A 96 12.63 7.22 1.33
N ARG A 97 13.56 8.15 1.12
CA ARG A 97 13.28 9.58 0.93
C ARG A 97 12.94 9.95 -0.51
N ASN A 98 13.33 9.10 -1.44
CA ASN A 98 13.16 9.31 -2.88
C ASN A 98 13.20 7.97 -3.64
N PRO A 99 12.87 7.93 -4.94
CA PRO A 99 12.87 6.69 -5.71
C PRO A 99 14.20 5.93 -5.75
N ALA A 100 15.34 6.61 -5.63
CA ALA A 100 16.65 5.94 -5.63
C ALA A 100 16.89 5.09 -4.37
N GLU A 101 16.15 5.34 -3.30
CA GLU A 101 16.23 4.59 -2.03
C GLU A 101 15.21 3.44 -1.94
N LEU A 102 14.35 3.25 -2.93
CA LEU A 102 13.41 2.10 -2.99
C LEU A 102 14.08 0.73 -2.80
N PRO A 103 15.34 0.49 -3.20
CA PRO A 103 16.02 -0.77 -2.89
C PRO A 103 16.03 -1.14 -1.40
N ASN A 104 16.00 -0.16 -0.49
CA ASN A 104 15.90 -0.42 0.95
C ASN A 104 14.56 -1.08 1.31
N LEU A 105 13.46 -0.62 0.70
CA LEU A 105 12.14 -1.23 0.87
C LEU A 105 12.10 -2.65 0.29
N LEU A 106 12.73 -2.88 -0.86
CA LEU A 106 12.81 -4.22 -1.45
C LEU A 106 13.56 -5.18 -0.52
N THR A 107 14.63 -4.71 0.12
CA THR A 107 15.37 -5.47 1.12
C THR A 107 14.49 -5.77 2.35
N ALA A 108 13.73 -4.80 2.84
CA ALA A 108 12.79 -5.00 3.94
C ALA A 108 11.74 -6.06 3.60
N LEU A 109 11.17 -6.04 2.39
CA LEU A 109 10.21 -7.04 1.92
C LEU A 109 10.83 -8.44 1.83
N ARG A 110 12.08 -8.57 1.35
CA ARG A 110 12.80 -9.86 1.36
C ARG A 110 12.99 -10.39 2.77
N ASN A 111 13.32 -9.52 3.73
CA ASN A 111 13.48 -9.88 5.14
C ASN A 111 12.15 -10.32 5.77
N TYR A 112 11.00 -9.85 5.26
CA TYR A 112 9.68 -10.35 5.61
C TYR A 112 9.35 -11.72 5.00
N GLY A 113 10.18 -12.23 4.09
CA GLY A 113 10.01 -13.55 3.44
C GLY A 113 9.35 -13.49 2.06
N TYR A 114 9.15 -12.31 1.49
CA TYR A 114 8.64 -12.18 0.12
C TYR A 114 9.72 -12.58 -0.88
N ASN A 115 9.36 -13.46 -1.83
CA ASN A 115 10.21 -13.83 -2.94
C ASN A 115 10.23 -12.75 -4.04
N ASP A 116 11.16 -12.87 -4.98
CA ASP A 116 11.33 -11.86 -6.02
C ASP A 116 10.09 -11.70 -6.92
N GLU A 117 9.34 -12.78 -7.19
CA GLU A 117 8.08 -12.71 -7.95
C GLU A 117 7.03 -11.86 -7.23
N SER A 118 6.84 -12.09 -5.93
CA SER A 118 5.90 -11.29 -5.11
C SER A 118 6.31 -9.83 -5.04
N ILE A 119 7.62 -9.56 -4.92
CA ILE A 119 8.18 -8.21 -4.89
C ILE A 119 7.95 -7.51 -6.24
N GLU A 120 8.19 -8.16 -7.36
CA GLU A 120 7.94 -7.62 -8.69
C GLU A 120 6.45 -7.24 -8.87
N ARG A 121 5.54 -8.08 -8.37
CA ARG A 121 4.09 -7.79 -8.38
C ARG A 121 3.76 -6.56 -7.55
N ILE A 122 4.30 -6.44 -6.33
CA ILE A 122 4.11 -5.29 -5.44
C ILE A 122 4.71 -4.02 -6.05
N CYS A 123 5.88 -4.10 -6.69
CA CYS A 123 6.58 -2.96 -7.29
C CYS A 123 5.84 -2.32 -8.47
N GLY A 124 4.95 -3.06 -9.15
CA GLY A 124 4.22 -2.50 -10.28
C GLY A 124 3.35 -3.51 -11.04
N GLY A 125 3.62 -4.80 -10.90
CA GLY A 125 2.85 -5.85 -11.56
C GLY A 125 1.36 -5.79 -11.22
N ASN A 126 1.02 -5.59 -9.94
CA ASN A 126 -0.36 -5.46 -9.48
C ASN A 126 -1.05 -4.21 -10.04
N LEU A 127 -0.36 -3.07 -10.09
CA LEU A 127 -0.90 -1.85 -10.69
C LEU A 127 -1.16 -2.02 -12.19
N LYS A 128 -0.21 -2.65 -12.90
CA LYS A 128 -0.37 -2.96 -14.31
C LYS A 128 -1.56 -3.89 -14.55
N ALA A 129 -1.71 -4.93 -13.74
CA ALA A 129 -2.83 -5.86 -13.81
C ALA A 129 -4.17 -5.15 -13.49
N TYR A 130 -4.20 -4.24 -12.52
CA TYR A 130 -5.37 -3.42 -12.21
C TYR A 130 -5.82 -2.63 -13.45
N PHE A 131 -4.94 -1.88 -14.10
CA PHE A 131 -5.30 -1.11 -15.29
C PHE A 131 -5.72 -1.99 -16.48
N ALA A 132 -5.18 -3.18 -16.62
CA ALA A 132 -5.59 -4.12 -17.66
C ALA A 132 -7.04 -4.60 -17.49
N ARG A 133 -7.54 -4.67 -16.24
CA ARG A 133 -8.93 -5.04 -15.94
C ARG A 133 -9.94 -3.92 -16.17
N LEU A 134 -9.50 -2.68 -16.31
CA LEU A 134 -10.39 -1.53 -16.56
C LEU A 134 -10.79 -1.36 -18.04
N LYS A 135 -10.17 -2.13 -18.93
CA LYS A 135 -10.47 -2.17 -20.38
C LYS A 135 -11.68 -3.07 -20.61
#